data_70432df58dd397e90bc41e53adc0e619
#
_entry.id   70432df58dd397e90bc41e53adc0e619
#
_cell.length_a   1.000
_cell.length_b   1.000
_cell.length_c   1.000
_cell.angle_alpha   90.00
_cell.angle_beta   90.00
_cell.angle_gamma   90.00
#
_symmetry.space_group_name_H-M   'P 1'
#
loop_
_entity.id
_entity.type
_entity.pdbx_description
1 polymer ?
#
loop_
_entity_poly.entity_id
_entity_poly.type
_entity_poly.pdbx_seq_one_letter_code
_entity_poly.pdbx_strand_id
1 'polypeptide(L)' 'MKMYDRVKLIKERAEYLKAGLKINEEGIIMGENRNGYVLVVFEGDMYLDADGVYKTTEIDVGIKIEDLELCE' A
#
# COMPACT_ATOMS: atom_id res chain seq x y z
N MET A 1 -0.06 -7.76 12.80
CA MET A 1 0.26 -6.52 12.08
C MET A 1 -0.37 -5.34 12.77
N LYS A 2 0.36 -4.30 12.98
CA LYS A 2 -0.08 -3.12 13.71
C LYS A 2 0.26 -1.85 12.95
N MET A 3 -0.28 -0.72 13.41
CA MET A 3 -0.05 0.59 12.80
C MET A 3 1.44 0.87 12.62
N TYR A 4 1.81 1.43 11.48
CA TYR A 4 3.17 1.78 11.05
C TYR A 4 4.07 0.60 10.72
N ASP A 5 3.58 -0.64 10.77
CA ASP A 5 4.36 -1.77 10.29
C ASP A 5 4.55 -1.68 8.78
N ARG A 6 5.76 -2.02 8.34
CA ARG A 6 6.04 -2.13 6.90
C ARG A 6 5.64 -3.52 6.44
N VAL A 7 4.88 -3.56 5.35
CA VAL A 7 4.35 -4.80 4.79
C VAL A 7 4.55 -4.81 3.28
N LYS A 8 4.47 -6.01 2.70
CA LYS A 8 4.46 -6.14 1.24
C LYS A 8 3.28 -6.98 0.80
N LEU A 9 2.78 -6.69 -0.38
CA LEU A 9 1.68 -7.43 -0.98
C LEU A 9 2.20 -8.76 -1.53
N ILE A 10 1.64 -9.87 -1.06
CA ILE A 10 2.08 -11.21 -1.47
C ILE A 10 1.07 -11.93 -2.34
N LYS A 11 -0.09 -11.35 -2.57
CA LYS A 11 -1.13 -11.97 -3.38
C LYS A 11 -1.76 -10.96 -4.33
N GLU A 12 -1.97 -11.37 -5.58
CA GLU A 12 -2.61 -10.56 -6.59
C GLU A 12 -4.11 -10.80 -6.57
N ARG A 13 -4.89 -9.71 -6.56
CA ARG A 13 -6.34 -9.75 -6.71
C ARG A 13 -6.77 -8.67 -7.69
N ALA A 14 -7.89 -8.91 -8.37
CA ALA A 14 -8.42 -7.95 -9.35
C ALA A 14 -8.61 -6.56 -8.75
N GLU A 15 -9.10 -6.48 -7.51
CA GLU A 15 -9.31 -5.21 -6.81
C GLU A 15 -8.02 -4.46 -6.54
N TYR A 16 -6.92 -5.19 -6.27
CA TYR A 16 -5.61 -4.57 -6.07
C TYR A 16 -5.02 -4.08 -7.38
N LEU A 17 -5.18 -4.86 -8.45
CA LEU A 17 -4.75 -4.47 -9.79
C LEU A 17 -5.45 -3.20 -10.26
N LYS A 18 -6.75 -3.09 -10.00
CA LYS A 18 -7.52 -1.88 -10.32
C LYS A 18 -7.01 -0.65 -9.59
N ALA A 19 -6.48 -0.84 -8.39
CA ALA A 19 -5.89 0.24 -7.61
C ALA A 19 -4.48 0.60 -8.07
N GLY A 20 -3.89 -0.19 -8.97
CA GLY A 20 -2.55 0.05 -9.48
C GLY A 20 -1.45 -0.67 -8.70
N LEU A 21 -1.82 -1.65 -7.88
CA LEU A 21 -0.86 -2.39 -7.05
C LEU A 21 -0.29 -3.58 -7.78
N LYS A 22 0.94 -3.92 -7.46
CA LYS A 22 1.64 -5.09 -7.99
C LYS A 22 2.12 -5.96 -6.84
N ILE A 23 2.31 -7.25 -7.11
CA ILE A 23 2.92 -8.17 -6.16
C ILE A 23 4.30 -7.66 -5.74
N ASN A 24 4.61 -7.84 -4.47
CA ASN A 24 5.86 -7.42 -3.81
C ASN A 24 6.00 -5.92 -3.60
N GLU A 25 4.95 -5.13 -3.88
CA GLU A 25 4.98 -3.73 -3.50
C GLU A 25 4.95 -3.60 -1.97
N GLU A 26 5.77 -2.71 -1.47
CA GLU A 26 5.87 -2.44 -0.04
C GLU A 26 5.07 -1.20 0.32
N GLY A 27 4.42 -1.28 1.48
CA GLY A 27 3.65 -0.17 2.01
C GLY A 27 3.71 -0.14 3.53
N ILE A 28 3.00 0.81 4.11
CA ILE A 28 2.96 1.00 5.56
C ILE A 28 1.51 0.94 6.01
N ILE A 29 1.26 0.20 7.10
CA ILE A 29 -0.07 0.13 7.69
C ILE A 29 -0.38 1.46 8.36
N MET A 30 -1.46 2.12 7.92
CA MET A 30 -1.87 3.42 8.42
C MET A 30 -3.28 3.40 9.02
N GLY A 31 -3.91 2.25 9.11
CA GLY A 31 -5.24 2.11 9.68
C GLY A 31 -5.38 0.80 10.45
N GLU A 32 -6.32 0.80 11.40
CA GLU A 32 -6.59 -0.38 12.19
C GLU A 32 -7.29 -1.48 11.41
N ASN A 33 -7.09 -2.71 11.85
CA ASN A 33 -7.79 -3.86 11.30
C ASN A 33 -9.31 -3.75 11.50
N ARG A 34 -10.04 -3.84 10.41
CA ARG A 34 -11.51 -3.93 10.43
C ARG A 34 -11.94 -5.06 9.51
N ASN A 35 -12.62 -6.05 10.06
CA ASN A 35 -13.14 -7.19 9.29
C ASN A 35 -12.06 -7.95 8.51
N GLY A 36 -10.84 -8.02 9.05
CA GLY A 36 -9.73 -8.69 8.39
C GLY A 36 -8.98 -7.84 7.36
N TYR A 37 -9.33 -6.56 7.24
CA TYR A 37 -8.66 -5.61 6.35
C TYR A 37 -7.89 -4.57 7.15
N VAL A 38 -6.76 -4.14 6.62
CA VAL A 38 -6.02 -3.00 7.15
C VAL A 38 -5.82 -1.97 6.04
N LEU A 39 -5.80 -0.71 6.41
CA LEU A 39 -5.49 0.35 5.45
C LEU A 39 -3.98 0.40 5.26
N VAL A 40 -3.53 0.25 4.03
CA VAL A 40 -2.10 0.29 3.68
C VAL A 40 -1.87 1.43 2.71
N VAL A 41 -0.85 2.21 2.97
CA VAL A 41 -0.42 3.29 2.09
C VAL A 41 0.82 2.80 1.34
N PHE A 42 0.72 2.73 0.02
CA PHE A 42 1.82 2.35 -0.86
C PHE A 42 2.40 3.60 -1.49
N GLU A 43 3.71 3.78 -1.38
CA GLU A 43 4.37 4.89 -2.05
C GLU A 43 4.50 4.58 -3.53
N GLY A 44 4.15 5.56 -4.35
CA GLY A 44 4.34 5.47 -5.79
C GLY A 44 5.62 6.17 -6.24
N ASP A 45 5.72 6.37 -7.53
CA ASP A 45 6.87 7.06 -8.11
C ASP A 45 6.85 8.55 -7.76
N MET A 46 8.01 9.11 -7.49
CA MET A 46 8.17 10.55 -7.35
C MET A 46 8.23 11.19 -8.74
N TYR A 47 7.57 12.32 -8.87
CA TYR A 47 7.63 13.10 -10.09
C TYR A 47 7.68 14.58 -9.77
N LEU A 48 8.23 15.37 -10.71
CA LEU A 48 8.30 16.80 -10.62
C LEU A 48 7.10 17.38 -11.36
N ASP A 49 6.27 18.16 -10.65
CA ASP A 49 5.11 18.78 -11.29
C ASP A 49 5.49 20.08 -12.03
N ALA A 50 4.49 20.70 -12.66
CA ALA A 50 4.68 21.92 -13.44
C ALA A 50 5.18 23.11 -12.61
N ASP A 51 4.94 23.08 -11.31
CA ASP A 51 5.37 24.14 -10.39
C ASP A 51 6.76 23.91 -9.80
N GLY A 52 7.44 22.85 -10.20
CA GLY A 52 8.76 22.50 -9.70
C GLY A 52 8.76 21.86 -8.33
N VAL A 53 7.62 21.30 -7.89
CA VAL A 53 7.49 20.63 -6.60
C VAL A 53 7.49 19.11 -6.82
N TYR A 54 8.26 18.39 -6.00
CA TYR A 54 8.24 16.94 -6.03
C TYR A 54 6.95 16.41 -5.40
N LYS A 55 6.29 15.52 -6.10
CA LYS A 55 5.09 14.83 -5.64
C LYS A 55 5.24 13.33 -5.81
N THR A 56 4.48 12.58 -5.02
CA THR A 56 4.43 11.12 -5.14
C THR A 56 3.02 10.68 -5.47
N THR A 57 2.90 9.57 -6.17
CA THR A 57 1.62 8.90 -6.36
C THR A 57 1.44 7.93 -5.19
N GLU A 58 0.61 8.31 -4.22
CA GLU A 58 0.27 7.42 -3.11
C GLU A 58 -1.00 6.66 -3.42
N ILE A 59 -1.04 5.40 -3.02
CA ILE A 59 -2.22 4.55 -3.17
C ILE A 59 -2.62 4.10 -1.76
N ASP A 60 -3.82 4.54 -1.33
CA ASP A 60 -4.40 4.18 -0.04
C ASP A 60 -5.47 3.13 -0.30
N VAL A 61 -5.28 1.92 0.21
CA VAL A 61 -6.23 0.85 -0.07
C VAL A 61 -6.33 -0.12 1.09
N GLY A 62 -7.54 -0.66 1.31
CA GLY A 62 -7.75 -1.71 2.30
C GLY A 62 -7.30 -3.05 1.74
N ILE A 63 -6.40 -3.71 2.44
CA ILE A 63 -5.82 -4.99 2.03
C ILE A 63 -6.14 -6.04 3.09
N LYS A 64 -6.50 -7.24 2.66
CA LYS A 64 -6.68 -8.36 3.59
C LYS A 64 -5.35 -8.71 4.24
N ILE A 65 -5.37 -8.90 5.55
CA ILE A 65 -4.16 -9.24 6.31
C ILE A 65 -3.47 -10.47 5.74
N GLU A 66 -4.24 -11.48 5.31
CA GLU A 66 -3.70 -12.71 4.73
C GLU A 66 -2.95 -12.50 3.41
N ASP A 67 -3.17 -11.35 2.76
CA ASP A 67 -2.51 -11.00 1.51
C ASP A 67 -1.24 -10.16 1.72
N LEU A 68 -0.85 -9.95 2.97
CA LEU A 68 0.31 -9.14 3.35
C LEU A 68 1.33 -9.97 4.13
N GLU A 69 2.58 -9.58 4.00
CA GLU A 69 3.68 -10.14 4.77
C GLU A 69 4.47 -9.01 5.42
N LEU A 70 4.86 -9.18 6.68
CA LEU A 70 5.69 -8.19 7.36
C LEU A 70 7.07 -8.12 6.71
N CYS A 71 7.54 -6.91 6.49
CA CYS A 71 8.90 -6.63 6.04
C CYS A 71 9.74 -6.26 7.27
N GLU A 72 10.87 -6.90 7.38
CA GLU A 72 11.83 -6.58 8.44
C GLU A 72 12.97 -5.72 7.91
#